data_e3d740a958946344d6c15462326b48c1
#
_entry.id   e3d740a958946344d6c15462326b48c1
#
_cell.length_a   1.000
_cell.length_b   1.000
_cell.length_c   1.000
_cell.angle_alpha   90.00
_cell.angle_beta   90.00
_cell.angle_gamma   90.00
#
_symmetry.space_group_name_H-M   'P 1'
#
loop_
_entity.id
_entity.type
_entity.pdbx_description
1 polymer ?
#
loop_
_entity_poly.entity_id
_entity_poly.type
_entity_poly.pdbx_seq_one_letter_code
_entity_poly.pdbx_strand_id
1 'polypeptide(L)'
;MKDIRQILSEDLAKNYHGFDMTVDSYFDRLMNAHQTGNSVHRYGNTLILTKKIDKNGIEFHCINGERSRDLVVNVQKYFDDLKDEGYDYAITFYDNPKINGVIAQFTYPSEIEKIDDGLFRTYKATLRFKWAH
;
A
#
# COMPACT_ATOMS: atom_id res chain seq x y z
N MET A 1 -15.93 -12.85 5.50
CA MET A 1 -14.82 -11.87 5.55
C MET A 1 -13.63 -12.50 6.25
N LYS A 2 -12.47 -12.38 5.69
CA LYS A 2 -11.24 -12.95 6.25
C LYS A 2 -10.81 -12.17 7.50
N ASP A 3 -10.26 -12.88 8.49
CA ASP A 3 -9.65 -12.19 9.63
C ASP A 3 -8.25 -11.65 9.25
N ILE A 4 -7.70 -10.80 10.11
CA ILE A 4 -6.44 -10.11 9.83
C ILE A 4 -5.31 -11.11 9.64
N ARG A 5 -5.20 -12.15 10.49
CA ARG A 5 -4.13 -13.14 10.39
C ARG A 5 -4.21 -13.93 9.09
N GLN A 6 -5.41 -14.22 8.62
CA GLN A 6 -5.61 -14.88 7.33
C GLN A 6 -5.13 -14.01 6.17
N ILE A 7 -5.44 -12.71 6.21
CA ILE A 7 -4.97 -11.75 5.21
C ILE A 7 -3.43 -11.70 5.21
N LEU A 8 -2.82 -11.61 6.38
CA LEU A 8 -1.36 -11.60 6.51
C LEU A 8 -0.73 -12.88 5.97
N SER A 9 -1.32 -14.03 6.27
CA SER A 9 -0.84 -15.32 5.77
C SER A 9 -0.88 -15.38 4.24
N GLU A 10 -1.95 -14.91 3.64
CA GLU A 10 -2.08 -14.90 2.18
C GLU A 10 -1.11 -13.92 1.52
N ASP A 11 -0.90 -12.76 2.13
CA ASP A 11 0.08 -11.79 1.64
C ASP A 11 1.51 -12.37 1.68
N LEU A 12 1.87 -13.04 2.77
CA LEU A 12 3.18 -13.69 2.89
C LEU A 12 3.38 -14.78 1.84
N ALA A 13 2.32 -15.51 1.49
CA ALA A 13 2.40 -16.57 0.48
C ALA A 13 2.62 -16.01 -0.93
N LYS A 14 2.16 -14.79 -1.20
CA LYS A 14 2.25 -14.15 -2.53
C LYS A 14 3.48 -13.28 -2.69
N ASN A 15 3.95 -12.67 -1.62
CA ASN A 15 4.98 -11.64 -1.66
C ASN A 15 6.16 -12.01 -0.78
N TYR A 16 7.36 -11.87 -1.33
CA TYR A 16 8.59 -12.06 -0.58
C TYR A 16 9.01 -10.74 0.05
N HIS A 17 9.29 -10.77 1.34
CA HIS A 17 9.61 -9.57 2.12
C HIS A 17 11.10 -9.41 2.44
N GLY A 18 11.97 -10.15 1.72
CA GLY A 18 13.42 -10.04 1.87
C GLY A 18 14.01 -10.85 3.02
N PHE A 19 13.18 -11.43 3.88
CA PHE A 19 13.59 -12.26 5.03
C PHE A 19 12.42 -13.16 5.45
N ASP A 20 12.74 -14.22 6.18
CA ASP A 20 11.70 -15.10 6.71
C ASP A 20 10.85 -14.37 7.72
N MET A 21 9.54 -14.40 7.51
CA MET A 21 8.58 -13.75 8.38
C MET A 21 7.42 -14.71 8.68
N THR A 22 7.09 -14.85 9.95
CA THR A 22 5.89 -15.59 10.37
C THR A 22 4.68 -14.68 10.41
N VAL A 23 3.48 -15.27 10.40
CA VAL A 23 2.24 -14.51 10.55
C VAL A 23 2.22 -13.75 11.88
N ASP A 24 2.71 -14.36 12.96
CA ASP A 24 2.77 -13.69 14.26
C ASP A 24 3.71 -12.48 14.24
N SER A 25 4.89 -12.62 13.65
CA SER A 25 5.84 -11.52 13.50
C SER A 25 5.25 -10.39 12.65
N TYR A 26 4.56 -10.72 11.57
CA TYR A 26 3.93 -9.76 10.70
C TYR A 26 2.80 -9.00 11.43
N PHE A 27 1.97 -9.74 12.18
CA PHE A 27 0.92 -9.16 13.00
C PHE A 27 1.50 -8.18 14.04
N ASP A 28 2.56 -8.57 14.73
CA ASP A 28 3.22 -7.70 15.71
C ASP A 28 3.75 -6.42 15.08
N ARG A 29 4.35 -6.51 13.89
CA ARG A 29 4.82 -5.32 13.15
C ARG A 29 3.67 -4.40 12.76
N LEU A 30 2.56 -4.97 12.31
CA LEU A 30 1.36 -4.20 11.96
C LEU A 30 0.81 -3.47 13.17
N MET A 31 0.68 -4.15 14.30
CA MET A 31 0.19 -3.56 15.55
C MET A 31 1.14 -2.49 16.09
N ASN A 32 2.44 -2.73 16.00
CA ASN A 32 3.43 -1.73 16.41
C ASN A 32 3.35 -0.47 15.55
N ALA A 33 3.20 -0.61 14.25
CA ALA A 33 3.05 0.52 13.35
C ALA A 33 1.79 1.34 13.71
N HIS A 34 0.68 0.67 14.01
CA HIS A 34 -0.55 1.33 14.45
C HIS A 34 -0.34 2.11 15.76
N GLN A 35 0.36 1.53 16.73
CA GLN A 35 0.64 2.16 18.02
C GLN A 35 1.61 3.35 17.90
N THR A 36 2.45 3.38 16.88
CA THR A 36 3.44 4.45 16.67
C THR A 36 2.96 5.57 15.75
N GLY A 37 1.64 5.70 15.56
CA GLY A 37 1.04 6.83 14.86
C GLY A 37 0.72 6.60 13.39
N ASN A 38 0.99 5.41 12.86
CA ASN A 38 0.53 5.04 11.53
C ASN A 38 -0.91 4.51 11.61
N SER A 39 -1.67 4.70 10.54
CA SER A 39 -3.05 4.23 10.48
C SER A 39 -3.12 2.94 9.68
N VAL A 40 -4.03 2.04 10.07
CA VAL A 40 -4.32 0.83 9.31
C VAL A 40 -5.77 0.90 8.89
N HIS A 41 -6.01 0.84 7.59
CA HIS A 41 -7.35 0.88 7.01
C HIS A 41 -7.67 -0.47 6.39
N ARG A 42 -8.94 -0.84 6.43
CA ARG A 42 -9.39 -2.08 5.80
C ARG A 42 -10.40 -1.77 4.71
N TYR A 43 -10.16 -2.28 3.50
CA TYR A 43 -11.05 -2.23 2.34
C TYR A 43 -11.21 -3.65 1.82
N GLY A 44 -12.38 -4.25 2.07
CA GLY A 44 -12.59 -5.67 1.77
C GLY A 44 -11.61 -6.54 2.56
N ASN A 45 -10.81 -7.35 1.87
CA ASN A 45 -9.75 -8.15 2.47
C ASN A 45 -8.36 -7.58 2.16
N THR A 46 -8.28 -6.28 1.92
CA THR A 46 -7.02 -5.54 1.75
C THR A 46 -6.83 -4.64 2.96
N LEU A 47 -5.67 -4.74 3.60
CA LEU A 47 -5.25 -3.82 4.65
C LEU A 47 -4.30 -2.80 4.04
N ILE A 48 -4.46 -1.54 4.41
CA ILE A 48 -3.60 -0.47 3.91
C ILE A 48 -3.00 0.26 5.10
N LEU A 49 -1.68 0.11 5.24
CA LEU A 49 -0.91 0.82 6.25
C LEU A 49 -0.60 2.21 5.69
N THR A 50 -0.96 3.25 6.43
CA THR A 50 -0.84 4.65 6.00
C THR A 50 0.03 5.42 6.96
N LYS A 51 1.02 6.12 6.42
CA LYS A 51 1.88 7.03 7.17
C LYS A 51 1.78 8.42 6.55
N LYS A 52 1.44 9.42 7.34
CA LYS A 52 1.39 10.81 6.88
C LYS A 52 2.82 11.32 6.68
N ILE A 53 3.14 11.81 5.47
CA ILE A 53 4.47 12.34 5.14
C ILE A 53 4.51 13.83 5.44
N ASP A 54 3.51 14.57 4.96
CA ASP A 54 3.32 15.99 5.21
C ASP A 54 1.81 16.28 5.23
N LYS A 55 1.41 17.56 5.26
CA LYS A 55 0.00 17.91 5.34
C LYS A 55 -0.80 17.53 4.08
N ASN A 56 -0.13 17.28 2.96
CA ASN A 56 -0.77 17.02 1.66
C ASN A 56 -0.55 15.61 1.13
N GLY A 57 0.33 14.84 1.71
CA GLY A 57 0.71 13.54 1.18
C GLY A 57 0.85 12.45 2.21
N ILE A 58 0.64 11.21 1.75
CA ILE A 58 0.81 10.02 2.57
C ILE A 58 1.70 8.99 1.86
N GLU A 59 2.31 8.12 2.64
CA GLU A 59 2.94 6.90 2.16
C GLU A 59 2.04 5.74 2.55
N PHE A 60 1.84 4.78 1.64
CA PHE A 60 0.99 3.64 1.92
C PHE A 60 1.66 2.33 1.55
N HIS A 61 1.23 1.27 2.20
CA HIS A 61 1.64 -0.10 1.91
C HIS A 61 0.41 -1.00 1.97
N CYS A 62 0.20 -1.80 0.91
CA CYS A 62 -0.94 -2.70 0.82
C CYS A 62 -0.56 -4.10 1.29
N ILE A 63 -1.41 -4.67 2.12
CA ILE A 63 -1.33 -6.06 2.57
C ILE A 63 -2.58 -6.75 2.01
N ASN A 64 -2.37 -7.66 1.06
CA ASN A 64 -3.46 -8.11 0.22
C ASN A 64 -3.84 -9.57 0.44
N GLY A 65 -5.07 -9.79 0.90
CA GLY A 65 -5.69 -11.12 0.99
C GLY A 65 -6.64 -11.42 -0.16
N GLU A 66 -6.55 -10.73 -1.29
CA GLU A 66 -7.47 -10.85 -2.42
C GLU A 66 -6.74 -11.00 -3.74
N ARG A 67 -7.50 -11.26 -4.80
CA ARG A 67 -6.99 -11.27 -6.19
C ARG A 67 -6.62 -9.84 -6.62
N SER A 68 -5.74 -9.73 -7.61
CA SER A 68 -5.28 -8.43 -8.11
C SER A 68 -6.43 -7.50 -8.52
N ARG A 69 -7.49 -8.05 -9.13
CA ARG A 69 -8.65 -7.27 -9.54
C ARG A 69 -9.36 -6.64 -8.35
N ASP A 70 -9.56 -7.41 -7.28
CA ASP A 70 -10.22 -6.93 -6.07
C ASP A 70 -9.34 -5.94 -5.32
N LEU A 71 -8.02 -6.16 -5.33
CA LEU A 71 -7.05 -5.21 -4.81
C LEU A 71 -7.20 -3.85 -5.47
N VAL A 72 -7.26 -3.80 -6.80
CA VAL A 72 -7.41 -2.54 -7.53
C VAL A 72 -8.70 -1.83 -7.13
N VAL A 73 -9.83 -2.54 -7.05
CA VAL A 73 -11.10 -1.96 -6.63
C VAL A 73 -11.02 -1.39 -5.22
N ASN A 74 -10.43 -2.12 -4.30
CA ASN A 74 -10.34 -1.70 -2.90
C ASN A 74 -9.41 -0.50 -2.72
N VAL A 75 -8.26 -0.51 -3.38
CA VAL A 75 -7.28 0.58 -3.27
C VAL A 75 -7.79 1.83 -4.00
N GLN A 76 -8.55 1.67 -5.09
CA GLN A 76 -9.19 2.80 -5.76
C GLN A 76 -10.13 3.54 -4.79
N LYS A 77 -10.93 2.79 -4.00
CA LYS A 77 -11.79 3.40 -2.98
C LYS A 77 -10.99 4.16 -1.93
N TYR A 78 -9.87 3.58 -1.50
CA TYR A 78 -8.96 4.23 -0.56
C TYR A 78 -8.44 5.56 -1.11
N PHE A 79 -8.02 5.58 -2.38
CA PHE A 79 -7.55 6.82 -3.02
C PHE A 79 -8.66 7.87 -3.14
N ASP A 80 -9.88 7.43 -3.47
CA ASP A 80 -11.04 8.34 -3.55
C ASP A 80 -11.31 8.97 -2.18
N ASP A 81 -11.20 8.20 -1.11
CA ASP A 81 -11.37 8.69 0.27
C ASP A 81 -10.25 9.68 0.64
N LEU A 82 -9.00 9.40 0.26
CA LEU A 82 -7.88 10.32 0.49
C LEU A 82 -8.10 11.65 -0.22
N LYS A 83 -8.56 11.60 -1.46
CA LYS A 83 -8.88 12.82 -2.21
C LYS A 83 -9.97 13.62 -1.50
N ASP A 84 -11.03 12.96 -1.04
CA ASP A 84 -12.13 13.60 -0.32
C ASP A 84 -11.67 14.22 1.01
N GLU A 85 -10.69 13.61 1.66
CA GLU A 85 -10.09 14.14 2.88
C GLU A 85 -9.13 15.31 2.64
N GLY A 86 -8.81 15.61 1.39
CA GLY A 86 -8.00 16.76 1.03
C GLY A 86 -6.54 16.47 0.74
N TYR A 87 -6.12 15.20 0.67
CA TYR A 87 -4.76 14.86 0.28
C TYR A 87 -4.54 15.09 -1.21
N ASP A 88 -3.33 15.49 -1.57
CA ASP A 88 -2.96 15.79 -2.95
C ASP A 88 -2.30 14.60 -3.65
N TYR A 89 -1.61 13.74 -2.89
CA TYR A 89 -0.87 12.63 -3.46
C TYR A 89 -0.63 11.51 -2.45
N ALA A 90 -0.32 10.33 -2.98
CA ALA A 90 0.10 9.18 -2.19
C ALA A 90 1.32 8.54 -2.86
N ILE A 91 2.27 8.06 -2.06
CA ILE A 91 3.43 7.35 -2.57
C ILE A 91 3.50 5.94 -1.98
N THR A 92 4.08 5.03 -2.75
CA THR A 92 4.40 3.69 -2.27
C THR A 92 5.74 3.24 -2.85
N PHE A 93 6.43 2.37 -2.10
CA PHE A 93 7.69 1.78 -2.52
C PHE A 93 7.51 0.27 -2.65
N TYR A 94 8.13 -0.33 -3.65
CA TYR A 94 8.04 -1.76 -3.91
C TYR A 94 9.23 -2.25 -4.73
N ASP A 95 9.44 -3.56 -4.80
CA ASP A 95 10.51 -4.17 -5.57
C ASP A 95 10.01 -5.02 -6.75
N ASN A 96 8.76 -5.49 -6.69
CA ASN A 96 8.20 -6.35 -7.72
C ASN A 96 7.73 -5.53 -8.92
N PRO A 97 8.33 -5.68 -10.12
CA PRO A 97 7.95 -4.89 -11.30
C PRO A 97 6.52 -5.16 -11.78
N LYS A 98 5.89 -6.25 -11.38
CA LYS A 98 4.48 -6.51 -11.70
C LYS A 98 3.54 -5.49 -11.08
N ILE A 99 3.94 -4.84 -10.00
CA ILE A 99 3.15 -3.78 -9.35
C ILE A 99 2.98 -2.57 -10.27
N ASN A 100 3.93 -2.33 -11.20
CA ASN A 100 3.80 -1.24 -12.18
C ASN A 100 2.49 -1.37 -12.98
N GLY A 101 2.13 -2.59 -13.37
CA GLY A 101 0.87 -2.85 -14.08
C GLY A 101 -0.36 -2.64 -13.21
N VAL A 102 -0.26 -2.90 -11.92
CA VAL A 102 -1.35 -2.62 -10.96
C VAL A 102 -1.54 -1.11 -10.82
N ILE A 103 -0.45 -0.36 -10.64
CA ILE A 103 -0.48 1.11 -10.53
C ILE A 103 -1.16 1.74 -11.76
N ALA A 104 -0.89 1.22 -12.96
CA ALA A 104 -1.46 1.75 -14.19
C ALA A 104 -2.97 1.57 -14.30
N GLN A 105 -3.59 0.72 -13.48
CA GLN A 105 -5.03 0.47 -13.52
C GLN A 105 -5.86 1.47 -12.71
N PHE A 106 -5.22 2.29 -11.86
CA PHE A 106 -5.95 3.30 -11.09
C PHE A 106 -6.32 4.48 -11.98
N THR A 107 -7.40 5.19 -11.62
CA THR A 107 -7.91 6.30 -12.43
C THR A 107 -7.09 7.59 -12.25
N TYR A 108 -6.23 7.64 -11.24
CA TYR A 108 -5.41 8.82 -10.96
C TYR A 108 -4.08 8.76 -11.72
N PRO A 109 -3.55 9.91 -12.16
CA PRO A 109 -2.24 9.96 -12.80
C PRO A 109 -1.16 9.42 -11.87
N SER A 110 -0.23 8.67 -12.43
CA SER A 110 0.86 8.09 -11.66
C SER A 110 2.20 8.36 -12.33
N GLU A 111 3.24 8.47 -11.51
CA GLU A 111 4.64 8.55 -11.92
C GLU A 111 5.38 7.41 -11.24
N ILE A 112 6.16 6.66 -12.00
CA ILE A 112 6.95 5.56 -11.46
C ILE A 112 8.43 5.88 -11.70
N GLU A 113 9.20 5.93 -10.62
CA GLU A 113 10.64 6.14 -10.66
C GLU A 113 11.35 4.87 -10.24
N LYS A 114 12.40 4.52 -10.98
CA LYS A 114 13.31 3.46 -10.52
C LYS A 114 14.30 4.09 -9.56
N ILE A 115 14.38 3.51 -8.35
CA ILE A 115 15.27 3.99 -7.29
C ILE A 115 16.26 2.88 -6.93
N ASP A 116 17.38 3.26 -6.33
CA ASP A 116 18.32 2.32 -5.73
C ASP A 116 18.66 2.86 -4.35
N ASP A 117 17.98 2.35 -3.34
CA ASP A 117 18.21 2.78 -1.96
C ASP A 117 19.14 1.84 -1.20
N GLY A 118 19.75 0.86 -1.89
CA GLY A 118 20.65 -0.12 -1.29
C GLY A 118 19.93 -1.15 -0.41
N LEU A 119 18.58 -1.13 -0.40
CA LEU A 119 17.74 -2.04 0.34
C LEU A 119 16.90 -2.88 -0.64
N PHE A 120 15.65 -3.15 -0.30
CA PHE A 120 14.77 -3.97 -1.11
C PHE A 120 13.84 -3.16 -2.02
N ARG A 121 13.82 -1.85 -1.86
CA ARG A 121 12.93 -0.98 -2.64
C ARG A 121 13.61 -0.59 -3.95
N THR A 122 12.95 -0.92 -5.07
CA THR A 122 13.46 -0.69 -6.42
C THR A 122 12.68 0.41 -7.12
N TYR A 123 11.40 0.56 -6.80
CA TYR A 123 10.51 1.50 -7.46
C TYR A 123 9.80 2.39 -6.44
N LYS A 124 9.54 3.62 -6.85
CA LYS A 124 8.67 4.56 -6.13
C LYS A 124 7.56 4.97 -7.07
N ALA A 125 6.31 4.76 -6.67
CA ALA A 125 5.15 5.23 -7.41
C ALA A 125 4.50 6.39 -6.66
N THR A 126 4.15 7.44 -7.40
CA THR A 126 3.40 8.60 -6.88
C THR A 126 2.08 8.67 -7.63
N LEU A 127 0.97 8.67 -6.90
CA LEU A 127 -0.35 8.87 -7.45
C LEU A 127 -0.84 10.25 -7.03
N ARG A 128 -1.35 11.03 -7.98
CA ARG A 128 -1.77 12.41 -7.73
C ARG A 128 -3.28 12.50 -7.80
N PHE A 129 -3.89 13.02 -6.73
CA PHE A 129 -5.34 13.15 -6.59
C PHE A 129 -5.84 14.52 -7.06
N LYS A 130 -4.96 15.52 -7.07
CA LYS A 130 -5.27 16.83 -7.60
C LYS A 130 -4.47 17.06 -8.85
N TRP A 131 -5.16 17.56 -9.89
CA TRP A 131 -4.53 17.95 -11.13
C TRP A 131 -3.72 19.23 -10.90
N ALA A 132 -2.46 19.22 -11.29
CA ALA A 132 -1.68 20.44 -11.36
C ALA A 132 -2.18 21.28 -12.53
N HIS A 133 -2.52 22.48 -12.27
CA HIS A 133 -2.91 23.44 -13.29
C HIS A 133 -1.78 24.40 -13.59
#